data_4b8af3a5ace638c6d73b9ede519f36de
#
_entry.id   4b8af3a5ace638c6d73b9ede519f36de
#
_cell.length_a   1.000
_cell.length_b   1.000
_cell.length_c   1.000
_cell.angle_alpha   90.00
_cell.angle_beta   90.00
_cell.angle_gamma   90.00
#
_symmetry.space_group_name_H-M   'P 1'
#
loop_
_entity.id
_entity.type
_entity.pdbx_description
1 polymer ?
#
loop_
_entity_poly.entity_id
_entity_poly.type
_entity_poly.pdbx_seq_one_letter_code
_entity_poly.pdbx_strand_id
1 'polypeptide(L)'
;ARNSRDREIYPITIRELQVDDIEDITPGMRRITLTGEQLRAHSAFGVDAPPLVSDGFDDDIRIIFPDPATGERPHPITREDATVLWQEEVKDLFRTYTVRSFDASQGRLVVDFARHGQGLAEDWSARARPGDPLYIAGPKSCAALPTHTPWLLMVGDETALPAIARCIESLPAGYR
;
A
#
# COMPACT_ATOMS: atom_id res chain seq x y z
N ALA A 1 -10.35 -16.90 25.03
CA ALA A 1 -10.94 -15.82 24.21
C ALA A 1 -9.98 -15.50 23.08
N ARG A 2 -10.42 -15.57 21.80
CA ARG A 2 -9.65 -15.04 20.69
C ARG A 2 -9.62 -13.51 20.87
N ASN A 3 -8.46 -12.92 21.06
CA ASN A 3 -8.27 -11.49 20.92
C ASN A 3 -8.54 -11.15 19.44
N SER A 4 -9.80 -10.85 19.11
CA SER A 4 -10.13 -10.33 17.79
C SER A 4 -9.72 -8.87 17.78
N ARG A 5 -8.93 -8.48 16.78
CA ARG A 5 -8.67 -7.08 16.48
C ARG A 5 -9.96 -6.46 15.92
N ASP A 6 -10.34 -5.31 16.43
CA ASP A 6 -11.42 -4.54 15.84
C ASP A 6 -11.00 -4.11 14.43
N ARG A 7 -11.83 -4.46 13.44
CA ARG A 7 -11.56 -4.20 12.03
C ARG A 7 -12.60 -3.27 11.46
N GLU A 8 -12.15 -2.19 10.89
CA GLU A 8 -12.94 -1.29 10.07
C GLU A 8 -12.76 -1.64 8.59
N ILE A 9 -13.86 -1.71 7.82
CA ILE A 9 -13.84 -2.11 6.41
C ILE A 9 -14.12 -0.88 5.56
N TYR A 10 -13.31 -0.68 4.52
CA TYR A 10 -13.43 0.42 3.57
C TYR A 10 -13.75 -0.08 2.16
N PRO A 11 -14.43 0.74 1.35
CA PRO A 11 -14.59 0.42 -0.06
C PRO A 11 -13.21 0.38 -0.73
N ILE A 12 -12.97 -0.65 -1.56
CA ILE A 12 -11.75 -0.71 -2.35
C ILE A 12 -11.85 0.34 -3.45
N THR A 13 -11.00 1.34 -3.37
CA THR A 13 -10.90 2.41 -4.36
C THR A 13 -9.57 2.35 -5.08
N ILE A 14 -9.59 2.67 -6.39
CA ILE A 14 -8.39 2.76 -7.21
C ILE A 14 -7.95 4.22 -7.21
N ARG A 15 -6.65 4.43 -7.04
CA ARG A 15 -6.03 5.75 -6.99
C ARG A 15 -4.84 5.78 -7.92
N GLU A 16 -4.74 6.83 -8.71
CA GLU A 16 -3.53 7.16 -9.47
C GLU A 16 -2.64 8.06 -8.60
N LEU A 17 -1.44 7.59 -8.37
CA LEU A 17 -0.40 8.30 -7.62
C LEU A 17 0.85 8.40 -8.49
N GLN A 18 1.82 9.15 -8.00
CA GLN A 18 3.14 9.24 -8.62
C GLN A 18 4.22 9.07 -7.56
N VAL A 19 5.37 8.61 -8.01
CA VAL A 19 6.58 8.55 -7.18
C VAL A 19 7.02 9.98 -6.86
N ASP A 20 7.20 10.27 -5.57
CA ASP A 20 7.70 11.56 -5.06
C ASP A 20 9.19 11.46 -4.72
N ASP A 21 9.54 10.41 -3.96
CA ASP A 21 10.91 10.22 -3.46
C ASP A 21 11.28 8.74 -3.40
N ILE A 22 12.58 8.45 -3.51
CA ILE A 22 13.15 7.10 -3.48
C ILE A 22 14.41 7.10 -2.61
N GLU A 23 14.46 6.17 -1.65
CA GLU A 23 15.57 6.00 -0.74
C GLU A 23 15.96 4.53 -0.61
N ASP A 24 17.23 4.19 -0.74
CA ASP A 24 17.74 2.86 -0.38
C ASP A 24 18.04 2.84 1.12
N ILE A 25 17.09 2.33 1.93
CA ILE A 25 17.21 2.20 3.40
C ILE A 25 18.35 1.27 3.76
N THR A 26 18.45 0.16 3.03
CA THR A 26 19.54 -0.82 3.11
C THR A 26 19.76 -1.39 1.71
N PRO A 27 20.85 -2.14 1.46
CA PRO A 27 21.02 -2.83 0.19
C PRO A 27 19.86 -3.78 -0.18
N GLY A 28 19.11 -4.28 0.83
CA GLY A 28 17.97 -5.19 0.65
C GLY A 28 16.61 -4.53 0.76
N MET A 29 16.52 -3.21 0.98
CA MET A 29 15.23 -2.53 1.18
C MET A 29 15.24 -1.14 0.56
N ARG A 30 14.34 -0.91 -0.40
CA ARG A 30 14.09 0.39 -1.04
C ARG A 30 12.77 0.97 -0.57
N ARG A 31 12.79 2.19 -0.11
CA ARG A 31 11.62 2.99 0.24
C ARG A 31 11.19 3.87 -0.91
N ILE A 32 9.92 3.85 -1.23
CA ILE A 32 9.31 4.73 -2.23
C ILE A 32 8.19 5.51 -1.56
N THR A 33 8.25 6.83 -1.67
CA THR A 33 7.17 7.72 -1.27
C THR A 33 6.32 8.03 -2.48
N LEU A 34 5.02 7.84 -2.33
CA LEU A 34 4.01 8.14 -3.34
C LEU A 34 3.20 9.36 -2.91
N THR A 35 2.81 10.18 -3.88
CA THR A 35 1.96 11.36 -3.69
C THR A 35 0.92 11.46 -4.80
N GLY A 36 -0.12 12.25 -4.59
CA GLY A 36 -1.15 12.50 -5.59
C GLY A 36 -2.43 13.04 -4.99
N GLU A 37 -3.18 13.82 -5.78
CA GLU A 37 -4.45 14.39 -5.36
C GLU A 37 -5.49 13.33 -4.99
N GLN A 38 -5.37 12.13 -5.58
CA GLN A 38 -6.29 11.02 -5.31
C GLN A 38 -6.09 10.35 -3.93
N LEU A 39 -5.10 10.77 -3.14
CA LEU A 39 -5.03 10.43 -1.71
C LEU A 39 -6.15 11.11 -0.90
N ARG A 40 -6.70 12.20 -1.43
CA ARG A 40 -7.89 12.88 -0.90
C ARG A 40 -9.17 12.31 -1.52
N ALA A 41 -10.32 12.83 -1.10
CA ALA A 41 -11.59 12.52 -1.76
C ALA A 41 -11.52 12.98 -3.23
N HIS A 42 -11.94 12.12 -4.14
CA HIS A 42 -11.86 12.38 -5.59
C HIS A 42 -12.92 11.57 -6.34
N SER A 43 -13.12 11.93 -7.60
CA SER A 43 -13.89 11.11 -8.55
C SER A 43 -12.95 10.59 -9.63
N ALA A 44 -12.92 9.28 -9.80
CA ALA A 44 -12.16 8.62 -10.86
C ALA A 44 -12.91 7.41 -11.39
N PHE A 45 -12.78 7.13 -12.68
CA PHE A 45 -13.43 6.01 -13.36
C PHE A 45 -14.96 5.98 -13.18
N GLY A 46 -15.59 7.17 -13.03
CA GLY A 46 -17.04 7.28 -12.81
C GLY A 46 -17.51 6.95 -11.40
N VAL A 47 -16.60 6.84 -10.43
CA VAL A 47 -16.89 6.49 -9.03
C VAL A 47 -16.32 7.56 -8.11
N ASP A 48 -17.11 7.97 -7.12
CA ASP A 48 -16.66 8.84 -6.03
C ASP A 48 -15.92 8.00 -4.99
N ALA A 49 -14.71 8.41 -4.67
CA ALA A 49 -13.82 7.75 -3.74
C ALA A 49 -13.59 8.63 -2.50
N PRO A 50 -13.72 8.07 -1.28
CA PRO A 50 -13.37 8.78 -0.05
C PRO A 50 -11.86 9.02 0.03
N PRO A 51 -11.36 9.85 0.97
CA PRO A 51 -9.94 9.94 1.25
C PRO A 51 -9.35 8.56 1.58
N LEU A 52 -8.06 8.38 1.31
CA LEU A 52 -7.35 7.20 1.80
C LEU A 52 -7.28 7.24 3.32
N VAL A 53 -7.52 6.12 3.95
CA VAL A 53 -7.37 5.90 5.40
C VAL A 53 -6.43 4.72 5.61
N SER A 54 -5.48 4.86 6.50
CA SER A 54 -4.55 3.79 6.87
C SER A 54 -4.04 4.02 8.30
N ASP A 55 -4.75 3.44 9.26
CA ASP A 55 -4.48 3.58 10.70
C ASP A 55 -3.91 2.29 11.33
N GLY A 56 -4.07 1.15 10.67
CA GLY A 56 -3.55 -0.14 11.11
C GLY A 56 -2.07 -0.33 10.73
N PHE A 57 -1.32 -0.99 11.60
CA PHE A 57 0.11 -1.23 11.36
C PHE A 57 0.39 -2.19 10.19
N ASP A 58 -0.53 -3.08 9.90
CA ASP A 58 -0.46 -4.08 8.82
C ASP A 58 -1.44 -3.81 7.69
N ASP A 59 -1.91 -2.56 7.56
CA ASP A 59 -2.72 -2.17 6.42
C ASP A 59 -1.96 -2.42 5.12
N ASP A 60 -2.67 -2.97 4.15
CA ASP A 60 -2.11 -3.31 2.87
C ASP A 60 -2.84 -2.63 1.70
N ILE A 61 -2.08 -2.34 0.67
CA ILE A 61 -2.54 -1.89 -0.63
C ILE A 61 -2.10 -2.85 -1.71
N ARG A 62 -2.88 -2.93 -2.79
CA ARG A 62 -2.41 -3.54 -4.02
C ARG A 62 -1.80 -2.48 -4.91
N ILE A 63 -0.57 -2.70 -5.31
CA ILE A 63 0.09 -1.91 -6.34
C ILE A 63 -0.14 -2.59 -7.69
N ILE A 64 -0.54 -1.82 -8.69
CA ILE A 64 -0.80 -2.27 -10.04
C ILE A 64 0.33 -1.74 -10.92
N PHE A 65 1.23 -2.64 -11.30
CA PHE A 65 2.43 -2.29 -12.06
C PHE A 65 2.12 -2.17 -13.56
N PRO A 66 2.92 -1.36 -14.30
CA PRO A 66 2.91 -1.43 -15.75
C PRO A 66 3.31 -2.82 -16.25
N ASP A 67 2.77 -3.21 -17.40
CA ASP A 67 3.20 -4.43 -18.09
C ASP A 67 4.70 -4.32 -18.45
N PRO A 68 5.53 -5.26 -17.99
CA PRO A 68 6.96 -5.20 -18.23
C PRO A 68 7.34 -5.36 -19.72
N ALA A 69 6.48 -5.95 -20.55
CA ALA A 69 6.73 -6.15 -21.97
C ALA A 69 6.40 -4.91 -22.80
N THR A 70 5.34 -4.18 -22.46
CA THR A 70 4.84 -3.04 -23.22
C THR A 70 5.11 -1.70 -22.57
N GLY A 71 5.28 -1.68 -21.24
CA GLY A 71 5.34 -0.47 -20.43
C GLY A 71 3.98 0.20 -20.20
N GLU A 72 2.90 -0.39 -20.75
CA GLU A 72 1.56 0.16 -20.61
C GLU A 72 1.00 -0.10 -19.21
N ARG A 73 0.31 0.89 -18.67
CA ARG A 73 -0.41 0.73 -17.41
C ARG A 73 -1.79 0.14 -17.69
N PRO A 74 -2.18 -0.94 -17.00
CA PRO A 74 -3.52 -1.47 -17.14
C PRO A 74 -4.55 -0.45 -16.67
N HIS A 75 -5.69 -0.38 -17.36
CA HIS A 75 -6.80 0.50 -17.00
C HIS A 75 -7.95 -0.33 -16.40
N PRO A 76 -8.57 0.16 -15.32
CA PRO A 76 -9.74 -0.49 -14.77
C PRO A 76 -10.94 -0.35 -15.71
N ILE A 77 -11.86 -1.31 -15.64
CA ILE A 77 -13.15 -1.26 -16.32
C ILE A 77 -14.21 -0.88 -15.30
N THR A 78 -14.95 0.19 -15.54
CA THR A 78 -16.09 0.58 -14.71
C THR A 78 -17.36 -0.01 -15.32
N ARG A 79 -18.15 -0.72 -14.49
CA ARG A 79 -19.48 -1.21 -14.85
C ARG A 79 -20.55 -0.16 -14.61
N GLU A 80 -21.76 -0.41 -15.14
CA GLU A 80 -22.93 0.46 -14.96
C GLU A 80 -23.34 0.64 -13.49
N ASP A 81 -23.05 -0.35 -12.63
CA ASP A 81 -23.30 -0.30 -11.18
C ASP A 81 -22.18 0.41 -10.39
N ALA A 82 -21.28 1.11 -11.09
CA ALA A 82 -20.08 1.76 -10.53
C ALA A 82 -19.06 0.81 -9.91
N THR A 83 -19.17 -0.49 -10.14
CA THR A 83 -18.12 -1.44 -9.73
C THR A 83 -16.90 -1.29 -10.64
N VAL A 84 -15.73 -1.21 -10.04
CA VAL A 84 -14.46 -1.17 -10.78
C VAL A 84 -13.84 -2.54 -10.81
N LEU A 85 -13.56 -3.03 -12.00
CA LEU A 85 -12.99 -4.35 -12.25
C LEU A 85 -11.70 -4.27 -13.05
N TRP A 86 -10.93 -5.34 -12.93
CA TRP A 86 -9.76 -5.57 -13.75
C TRP A 86 -9.97 -6.79 -14.65
N GLN A 87 -9.41 -6.75 -15.84
CA GLN A 87 -9.34 -7.93 -16.71
C GLN A 87 -8.50 -8.99 -16.00
N GLU A 88 -8.80 -10.26 -16.27
CA GLU A 88 -8.11 -11.40 -15.60
C GLU A 88 -6.60 -11.36 -15.88
N GLU A 89 -6.22 -11.01 -17.11
CA GLU A 89 -4.84 -10.97 -17.58
C GLU A 89 -3.97 -9.97 -16.84
N VAL A 90 -4.56 -8.88 -16.30
CA VAL A 90 -3.79 -7.86 -15.58
C VAL A 90 -3.62 -8.19 -14.09
N LYS A 91 -4.23 -9.24 -13.58
CA LYS A 91 -4.07 -9.64 -12.17
C LYS A 91 -2.64 -10.09 -11.85
N ASP A 92 -1.91 -10.58 -12.83
CA ASP A 92 -0.50 -10.93 -12.69
C ASP A 92 0.41 -9.70 -12.49
N LEU A 93 -0.11 -8.50 -12.77
CA LEU A 93 0.58 -7.24 -12.54
C LEU A 93 0.35 -6.66 -11.13
N PHE A 94 -0.40 -7.35 -10.29
CA PHE A 94 -0.71 -6.89 -8.94
C PHE A 94 0.25 -7.49 -7.91
N ARG A 95 0.71 -6.65 -6.98
CA ARG A 95 1.42 -7.12 -5.78
C ARG A 95 0.87 -6.38 -4.56
N THR A 96 0.80 -7.10 -3.46
CA THR A 96 0.34 -6.55 -2.19
C THR A 96 1.53 -6.03 -1.39
N TYR A 97 1.40 -4.82 -0.88
CA TYR A 97 2.42 -4.16 -0.06
C TYR A 97 1.80 -3.56 1.19
N THR A 98 2.55 -3.62 2.27
CA THR A 98 2.19 -2.90 3.50
C THR A 98 2.32 -1.40 3.30
N VAL A 99 1.36 -0.64 3.81
CA VAL A 99 1.49 0.80 3.99
C VAL A 99 2.48 1.03 5.13
N ARG A 100 3.73 1.39 4.81
CA ARG A 100 4.79 1.66 5.80
C ARG A 100 4.45 2.87 6.66
N SER A 101 3.94 3.92 6.05
CA SER A 101 3.36 5.08 6.73
C SER A 101 2.45 5.86 5.78
N PHE A 102 1.51 6.59 6.35
CA PHE A 102 0.65 7.51 5.62
C PHE A 102 0.48 8.81 6.40
N ASP A 103 0.80 9.92 5.77
CA ASP A 103 0.56 11.27 6.27
C ASP A 103 -0.48 11.96 5.39
N ALA A 104 -1.72 12.00 5.87
CA ALA A 104 -2.84 12.62 5.16
C ALA A 104 -2.66 14.14 5.01
N SER A 105 -1.96 14.80 5.96
CA SER A 105 -1.76 16.24 5.95
C SER A 105 -0.79 16.67 4.85
N GLN A 106 0.26 15.86 4.63
CA GLN A 106 1.26 16.09 3.59
C GLN A 106 0.90 15.38 2.27
N GLY A 107 -0.08 14.47 2.28
CA GLY A 107 -0.45 13.66 1.12
C GLY A 107 0.69 12.73 0.69
N ARG A 108 1.31 12.04 1.66
CA ARG A 108 2.45 11.14 1.43
C ARG A 108 2.13 9.73 1.91
N LEU A 109 2.26 8.79 1.00
CA LEU A 109 2.10 7.36 1.23
C LEU A 109 3.45 6.66 1.02
N VAL A 110 3.94 5.96 2.03
CA VAL A 110 5.26 5.31 1.99
C VAL A 110 5.11 3.80 1.90
N VAL A 111 5.89 3.19 1.02
CA VAL A 111 5.96 1.74 0.81
C VAL A 111 7.41 1.29 0.77
N ASP A 112 7.73 0.21 1.44
CA ASP A 112 9.05 -0.40 1.42
C ASP A 112 9.05 -1.65 0.52
N PHE A 113 10.00 -1.71 -0.39
CA PHE A 113 10.20 -2.78 -1.36
C PHE A 113 11.40 -3.63 -0.92
N ALA A 114 11.15 -4.90 -0.56
CA ALA A 114 12.22 -5.85 -0.34
C ALA A 114 12.90 -6.19 -1.68
N ARG A 115 14.24 -6.12 -1.70
CA ARG A 115 15.06 -6.34 -2.89
C ARG A 115 15.67 -7.73 -2.83
N HIS A 116 15.21 -8.61 -3.70
CA HIS A 116 15.70 -10.00 -3.80
C HIS A 116 16.22 -10.37 -5.20
N GLY A 117 16.43 -9.36 -6.06
CA GLY A 117 17.16 -9.49 -7.32
C GLY A 117 16.33 -9.86 -8.54
N GLN A 118 15.04 -10.17 -8.40
CA GLN A 118 14.18 -10.51 -9.55
C GLN A 118 12.68 -10.36 -9.25
N GLY A 119 11.91 -10.13 -10.28
CA GLY A 119 10.45 -10.10 -10.22
C GLY A 119 9.87 -8.73 -10.56
N LEU A 120 8.58 -8.71 -10.89
CA LEU A 120 7.87 -7.55 -11.42
C LEU A 120 8.07 -6.29 -10.58
N ALA A 121 7.85 -6.39 -9.27
CA ALA A 121 7.95 -5.25 -8.36
C ALA A 121 9.41 -4.84 -8.10
N GLU A 122 10.32 -5.80 -8.00
CA GLU A 122 11.76 -5.54 -7.90
C GLU A 122 12.25 -4.77 -9.13
N ASP A 123 11.95 -5.30 -10.34
CA ASP A 123 12.38 -4.70 -11.60
C ASP A 123 11.79 -3.30 -11.80
N TRP A 124 10.55 -3.09 -11.37
CA TRP A 124 9.93 -1.76 -11.42
C TRP A 124 10.59 -0.83 -10.41
N SER A 125 10.70 -1.24 -9.15
CA SER A 125 11.26 -0.39 -8.08
C SER A 125 12.73 -0.01 -8.35
N ALA A 126 13.50 -0.91 -8.98
CA ALA A 126 14.88 -0.64 -9.36
C ALA A 126 15.02 0.46 -10.42
N ARG A 127 13.99 0.63 -11.27
CA ARG A 127 13.99 1.62 -12.38
C ARG A 127 13.15 2.86 -12.09
N ALA A 128 12.32 2.81 -11.04
CA ALA A 128 11.41 3.90 -10.67
C ALA A 128 12.14 5.24 -10.52
N ARG A 129 11.48 6.32 -10.92
CA ARG A 129 11.97 7.70 -10.82
C ARG A 129 10.89 8.60 -10.27
N PRO A 130 11.24 9.69 -9.60
CA PRO A 130 10.27 10.72 -9.25
C PRO A 130 9.46 11.16 -10.47
N GLY A 131 8.15 11.23 -10.30
CA GLY A 131 7.18 11.53 -11.35
C GLY A 131 6.58 10.30 -12.04
N ASP A 132 7.12 9.11 -11.89
CA ASP A 132 6.56 7.89 -12.48
C ASP A 132 5.15 7.62 -11.91
N PRO A 133 4.14 7.44 -12.76
CA PRO A 133 2.77 7.19 -12.31
C PRO A 133 2.56 5.73 -11.92
N LEU A 134 1.71 5.50 -10.90
CA LEU A 134 1.40 4.17 -10.38
C LEU A 134 -0.06 4.12 -9.93
N TYR A 135 -0.74 3.01 -10.20
CA TYR A 135 -2.05 2.75 -9.59
C TYR A 135 -1.91 1.95 -8.30
N ILE A 136 -2.71 2.32 -7.31
CA ILE A 136 -2.92 1.53 -6.10
C ILE A 136 -4.41 1.24 -5.90
N ALA A 137 -4.72 0.18 -5.18
CA ALA A 137 -6.08 -0.16 -4.73
C ALA A 137 -6.07 -0.51 -3.25
N GLY A 138 -6.99 0.05 -2.49
CA GLY A 138 -7.08 -0.13 -1.04
C GLY A 138 -6.54 1.07 -0.23
N PRO A 139 -6.31 0.88 1.10
CA PRO A 139 -6.60 -0.31 1.89
C PRO A 139 -8.06 -0.72 1.88
N LYS A 140 -8.30 -2.02 2.01
CA LYS A 140 -9.67 -2.55 2.09
C LYS A 140 -10.19 -2.61 3.54
N SER A 141 -9.30 -2.61 4.51
CA SER A 141 -9.63 -2.60 5.93
C SER A 141 -8.43 -2.17 6.76
N CYS A 142 -8.70 -1.56 7.89
CA CYS A 142 -7.73 -1.28 8.94
C CYS A 142 -8.06 -2.10 10.18
N ALA A 143 -7.04 -2.49 10.95
CA ALA A 143 -7.25 -3.17 12.20
C ALA A 143 -6.32 -2.64 13.28
N ALA A 144 -6.91 -2.13 14.36
CA ALA A 144 -6.16 -1.62 15.50
C ALA A 144 -5.36 -2.71 16.22
N LEU A 145 -4.31 -2.32 16.93
CA LEU A 145 -3.63 -3.21 17.86
C LEU A 145 -4.59 -3.64 18.99
N PRO A 146 -4.48 -4.87 19.49
CA PRO A 146 -5.25 -5.31 20.66
C PRO A 146 -4.89 -4.45 21.88
N THR A 147 -5.90 -3.85 22.53
CA THR A 147 -5.71 -2.88 23.64
C THR A 147 -5.20 -3.49 24.95
N HIS A 148 -5.25 -4.82 25.10
CA HIS A 148 -4.96 -5.52 26.36
C HIS A 148 -3.91 -6.61 26.21
N THR A 149 -3.00 -6.47 25.26
CA THR A 149 -1.93 -7.45 25.03
C THR A 149 -0.72 -7.06 25.90
N PRO A 150 -0.31 -7.87 26.88
CA PRO A 150 0.80 -7.51 27.78
C PRO A 150 2.17 -7.60 27.10
N TRP A 151 2.26 -8.34 26.01
CA TRP A 151 3.47 -8.48 25.19
C TRP A 151 3.10 -8.89 23.78
N LEU A 152 3.97 -8.58 22.83
CA LEU A 152 3.84 -8.97 21.42
C LEU A 152 5.07 -9.75 20.97
N LEU A 153 4.84 -10.84 20.25
CA LEU A 153 5.86 -11.53 19.47
C LEU A 153 5.49 -11.39 17.99
N MET A 154 6.37 -10.76 17.23
CA MET A 154 6.24 -10.65 15.79
C MET A 154 7.34 -11.45 15.12
N VAL A 155 6.97 -12.24 14.11
CA VAL A 155 7.88 -13.08 13.34
C VAL A 155 7.55 -12.88 11.87
N GLY A 156 8.57 -12.69 11.04
CA GLY A 156 8.41 -12.50 9.59
C GLY A 156 9.76 -12.45 8.90
N ASP A 157 9.72 -12.48 7.58
CA ASP A 157 10.86 -12.21 6.72
C ASP A 157 10.97 -10.70 6.42
N GLU A 158 11.83 -10.32 5.50
CA GLU A 158 12.05 -8.93 5.09
C GLU A 158 10.80 -8.24 4.56
N THR A 159 9.84 -9.00 4.01
CA THR A 159 8.58 -8.43 3.49
C THR A 159 7.62 -8.04 4.60
N ALA A 160 7.76 -8.60 5.80
CA ALA A 160 6.99 -8.26 6.99
C ALA A 160 7.59 -7.08 7.78
N LEU A 161 8.84 -6.71 7.53
CA LEU A 161 9.53 -5.64 8.27
C LEU A 161 8.76 -4.30 8.28
N PRO A 162 8.13 -3.86 7.18
CA PRO A 162 7.36 -2.62 7.18
C PRO A 162 6.21 -2.62 8.20
N ALA A 163 5.48 -3.74 8.30
CA ALA A 163 4.39 -3.89 9.26
C ALA A 163 4.92 -3.98 10.70
N ILE A 164 5.99 -4.73 10.92
CA ILE A 164 6.64 -4.86 12.23
C ILE A 164 7.15 -3.50 12.72
N ALA A 165 7.84 -2.75 11.87
CA ALA A 165 8.36 -1.43 12.21
C ALA A 165 7.21 -0.46 12.56
N ARG A 166 6.19 -0.39 11.72
CA ARG A 166 5.01 0.44 11.95
C ARG A 166 4.28 0.06 13.24
N CYS A 167 4.18 -1.24 13.55
CA CYS A 167 3.61 -1.72 14.80
C CYS A 167 4.41 -1.19 16.00
N ILE A 168 5.73 -1.37 16.01
CA ILE A 168 6.59 -0.92 17.10
C ILE A 168 6.49 0.60 17.30
N GLU A 169 6.49 1.37 16.21
CA GLU A 169 6.35 2.83 16.24
C GLU A 169 5.00 3.30 16.78
N SER A 170 3.95 2.49 16.65
CA SER A 170 2.60 2.80 17.13
C SER A 170 2.34 2.38 18.58
N LEU A 171 3.28 1.65 19.21
CA LEU A 171 3.13 1.21 20.59
C LEU A 171 3.21 2.38 21.57
N PRO A 172 2.39 2.39 22.64
CA PRO A 172 2.49 3.39 23.70
C PRO A 172 3.87 3.40 24.36
N ALA A 173 4.30 4.55 24.83
CA ALA A 173 5.55 4.67 25.59
C ALA A 173 5.53 3.75 26.82
N GLY A 174 6.60 2.96 26.99
CA GLY A 174 6.72 2.00 28.10
C GLY A 174 6.08 0.64 27.87
N TYR A 175 5.57 0.37 26.66
CA TYR A 175 5.13 -0.97 26.27
C TYR A 175 6.32 -1.95 26.33
N ARG A 176 6.08 -3.19 26.80
CA ARG A 176 7.12 -4.21 26.99
C ARG A 176 6.90 -5.41 26.06
#